data_60415afda97710371c4d100e72207c7b
#
_entry.id   60415afda97710371c4d100e72207c7b
#
_cell.length_a   1.000
_cell.length_b   1.000
_cell.length_c   1.000
_cell.angle_alpha   90.00
_cell.angle_beta   90.00
_cell.angle_gamma   90.00
#
_symmetry.space_group_name_H-M   'P 1'
#
loop_
_entity.id
_entity.type
_entity.pdbx_description
1 polymer ?
#
loop_
_entity_poly.entity_id
_entity_poly.type
_entity_poly.pdbx_seq_one_letter_code
_entity_poly.pdbx_strand_id
1 'polypeptide(L)'
;MSANSHFHSTHESHYQCAVCSSIDANPNSLAVNYQCLADGSVVGGFHVLPRHQGYTDLLHGGIASSLLDGAMTHCLLFRDIQALTAQLDVRYHAPIELDDHVTITAYCEGERRGIYQLVAQLLVNNEVRVTAKGKFIRPKEA
;
A
#
# COMPACT_ATOMS: atom_id res chain seq x y z
N MET A 1 -13.86 -1.81 -25.39
CA MET A 1 -14.27 -1.61 -23.97
C MET A 1 -14.27 -0.14 -23.62
N SER A 2 -15.27 0.29 -22.87
CA SER A 2 -15.29 1.67 -22.41
C SER A 2 -14.25 1.88 -21.29
N ALA A 3 -13.77 3.10 -21.12
CA ALA A 3 -12.84 3.46 -20.04
C ALA A 3 -13.47 3.19 -18.66
N ASN A 4 -14.80 3.39 -18.52
CA ASN A 4 -15.50 3.13 -17.27
C ASN A 4 -15.49 1.66 -16.89
N SER A 5 -15.67 0.76 -17.86
CA SER A 5 -15.64 -0.67 -17.65
C SER A 5 -14.27 -1.13 -17.10
N HIS A 6 -13.20 -0.62 -17.71
CA HIS A 6 -11.85 -0.92 -17.28
C HIS A 6 -11.56 -0.40 -15.87
N PHE A 7 -11.99 0.82 -15.57
CA PHE A 7 -11.84 1.43 -14.24
C PHE A 7 -12.53 0.60 -13.16
N HIS A 8 -13.80 0.22 -13.38
CA HIS A 8 -14.52 -0.61 -12.41
C HIS A 8 -13.84 -1.97 -12.20
N SER A 9 -13.39 -2.60 -13.27
CA SER A 9 -12.67 -3.86 -13.18
C SER A 9 -11.41 -3.75 -12.33
N THR A 10 -10.67 -2.66 -12.47
CA THR A 10 -9.44 -2.42 -11.70
C THR A 10 -9.75 -2.30 -10.21
N HIS A 11 -10.76 -1.50 -9.85
CA HIS A 11 -11.16 -1.33 -8.44
C HIS A 11 -11.78 -2.60 -7.87
N GLU A 12 -12.63 -3.28 -8.62
CA GLU A 12 -13.28 -4.51 -8.17
C GLU A 12 -12.28 -5.61 -7.90
N SER A 13 -11.15 -5.62 -8.59
CA SER A 13 -10.09 -6.61 -8.35
C SER A 13 -9.53 -6.54 -6.93
N HIS A 14 -9.76 -5.42 -6.21
CA HIS A 14 -9.34 -5.23 -4.81
C HIS A 14 -10.48 -5.34 -3.81
N TYR A 15 -11.66 -5.84 -4.20
CA TYR A 15 -12.82 -5.91 -3.33
C TYR A 15 -12.56 -6.68 -2.04
N GLN A 16 -11.77 -7.75 -2.09
CA GLN A 16 -11.43 -8.57 -0.92
C GLN A 16 -9.96 -8.47 -0.55
N CYS A 17 -9.31 -7.37 -0.88
CA CYS A 17 -7.90 -7.15 -0.60
C CYS A 17 -7.60 -7.28 0.90
N ALA A 18 -6.57 -8.03 1.25
CA ALA A 18 -6.17 -8.26 2.64
C ALA A 18 -5.72 -6.98 3.35
N VAL A 19 -5.34 -5.94 2.62
CA VAL A 19 -4.81 -4.70 3.18
C VAL A 19 -5.84 -3.58 3.17
N CYS A 20 -6.57 -3.42 2.08
CA CYS A 20 -7.37 -2.23 1.83
C CYS A 20 -8.88 -2.47 1.74
N SER A 21 -9.33 -3.72 1.78
CA SER A 21 -10.77 -3.98 1.76
C SER A 21 -11.41 -3.66 3.10
N SER A 22 -12.75 -3.48 3.10
CA SER A 22 -13.49 -3.35 4.34
C SER A 22 -13.49 -4.69 5.09
N ILE A 23 -13.70 -4.63 6.41
CA ILE A 23 -13.85 -5.85 7.22
C ILE A 23 -15.12 -6.62 6.86
N ASP A 24 -16.11 -5.98 6.25
CA ASP A 24 -17.31 -6.66 5.76
C ASP A 24 -16.99 -7.54 4.55
N ALA A 25 -16.12 -7.06 3.65
CA ALA A 25 -15.70 -7.84 2.48
C ALA A 25 -14.65 -8.89 2.83
N ASN A 26 -13.74 -8.57 3.76
CA ASN A 26 -12.72 -9.50 4.26
C ASN A 26 -12.49 -9.23 5.75
N PRO A 27 -13.02 -10.08 6.66
CA PRO A 27 -12.89 -9.87 8.10
C PRO A 27 -11.45 -9.81 8.62
N ASN A 28 -10.50 -10.34 7.86
CA ASN A 28 -9.08 -10.34 8.22
C ASN A 28 -8.30 -9.20 7.59
N SER A 29 -8.97 -8.29 6.87
CA SER A 29 -8.30 -7.15 6.24
C SER A 29 -7.68 -6.21 7.27
N LEU A 30 -6.57 -5.60 6.92
CA LEU A 30 -5.99 -4.49 7.69
C LEU A 30 -6.85 -3.23 7.60
N ALA A 31 -7.77 -3.19 6.65
CA ALA A 31 -8.80 -2.17 6.46
C ALA A 31 -8.23 -0.74 6.32
N VAL A 32 -7.09 -0.60 5.66
CA VAL A 32 -6.51 0.71 5.42
C VAL A 32 -7.29 1.43 4.32
N ASN A 33 -7.74 2.63 4.61
CA ASN A 33 -8.40 3.49 3.64
C ASN A 33 -7.37 4.46 3.05
N TYR A 34 -6.86 4.14 1.86
CA TYR A 34 -5.92 4.99 1.15
C TYR A 34 -6.64 6.08 0.39
N GLN A 35 -6.13 7.30 0.44
CA GLN A 35 -6.68 8.46 -0.25
C GLN A 35 -5.66 9.02 -1.22
N CYS A 36 -6.15 9.45 -2.39
CA CYS A 36 -5.32 10.09 -3.40
C CYS A 36 -5.33 11.60 -3.18
N LEU A 37 -4.16 12.21 -3.12
CA LEU A 37 -4.01 13.65 -3.00
C LEU A 37 -3.97 14.32 -4.38
N ALA A 38 -4.10 15.65 -4.40
CA ALA A 38 -4.17 16.42 -5.64
C ALA A 38 -2.93 16.22 -6.53
N ASP A 39 -1.77 15.96 -5.92
CA ASP A 39 -0.52 15.73 -6.66
C ASP A 39 -0.34 14.28 -7.15
N GLY A 40 -1.33 13.42 -6.91
CA GLY A 40 -1.27 12.00 -7.28
C GLY A 40 -0.62 11.10 -6.25
N SER A 41 -0.09 11.65 -5.16
CA SER A 41 0.42 10.84 -4.05
C SER A 41 -0.73 10.22 -3.27
N VAL A 42 -0.40 9.23 -2.46
CA VAL A 42 -1.38 8.49 -1.65
C VAL A 42 -1.02 8.62 -0.19
N VAL A 43 -2.04 8.75 0.64
CA VAL A 43 -1.89 8.76 2.09
C VAL A 43 -2.90 7.81 2.73
N GLY A 44 -2.49 7.17 3.81
CA GLY A 44 -3.36 6.32 4.63
C GLY A 44 -2.91 6.35 6.07
N GLY A 45 -3.76 5.84 6.95
CA GLY A 45 -3.48 5.74 8.38
C GLY A 45 -3.68 4.32 8.88
N PHE A 46 -2.92 3.95 9.89
CA PHE A 46 -3.01 2.62 10.48
C PHE A 46 -2.68 2.69 11.97
N HIS A 47 -3.56 2.11 12.79
CA HIS A 47 -3.35 2.01 14.24
C HIS A 47 -2.86 0.61 14.57
N VAL A 48 -1.70 0.50 15.21
CA VAL A 48 -1.10 -0.79 15.57
C VAL A 48 -1.85 -1.41 16.76
N LEU A 49 -2.55 -2.50 16.50
CA LEU A 49 -3.30 -3.26 17.50
C LEU A 49 -2.52 -4.52 17.94
N PRO A 50 -2.89 -5.15 19.06
CA PRO A 50 -2.19 -6.36 19.52
C PRO A 50 -2.08 -7.47 18.47
N ARG A 51 -3.10 -7.63 17.63
CA ARG A 51 -3.08 -8.66 16.56
C ARG A 51 -2.09 -8.37 15.44
N HIS A 52 -1.48 -7.19 15.43
CA HIS A 52 -0.51 -6.79 14.41
C HIS A 52 0.94 -7.00 14.86
N GLN A 53 1.15 -7.61 16.00
CA GLN A 53 2.47 -7.81 16.56
C GLN A 53 3.26 -8.92 15.87
N GLY A 54 4.58 -8.68 15.70
CA GLY A 54 5.56 -9.73 15.51
C GLY A 54 6.20 -10.03 16.86
N TYR A 55 7.35 -9.43 17.15
CA TYR A 55 7.87 -9.44 18.51
C TYR A 55 6.93 -8.66 19.42
N THR A 56 6.91 -9.05 20.70
CA THR A 56 6.03 -8.41 21.70
C THR A 56 6.18 -6.89 21.65
N ASP A 57 5.03 -6.21 21.59
CA ASP A 57 4.90 -4.74 21.55
C ASP A 57 5.44 -4.06 20.28
N LEU A 58 5.82 -4.82 19.26
CA LEU A 58 6.32 -4.26 18.01
C LEU A 58 5.47 -4.70 16.81
N LEU A 59 5.27 -3.79 15.87
CA LEU A 59 4.59 -4.09 14.62
C LEU A 59 5.36 -5.16 13.85
N HIS A 60 4.65 -6.17 13.36
CA HIS A 60 5.24 -7.22 12.53
C HIS A 60 5.80 -6.62 11.24
N GLY A 61 7.05 -6.97 10.89
CA GLY A 61 7.72 -6.46 9.70
C GLY A 61 6.97 -6.76 8.40
N GLY A 62 6.36 -7.93 8.31
CA GLY A 62 5.55 -8.30 7.14
C GLY A 62 4.30 -7.46 7.00
N ILE A 63 3.69 -7.04 8.11
CA ILE A 63 2.54 -6.12 8.08
C ILE A 63 3.02 -4.75 7.62
N ALA A 64 4.15 -4.25 8.13
CA ALA A 64 4.72 -3.00 7.68
C ALA A 64 4.95 -3.01 6.16
N SER A 65 5.52 -4.09 5.62
CA SER A 65 5.70 -4.27 4.17
C SER A 65 4.38 -4.25 3.42
N SER A 66 3.34 -4.87 3.99
CA SER A 66 1.99 -4.89 3.39
C SER A 66 1.38 -3.50 3.31
N LEU A 67 1.57 -2.67 4.34
CA LEU A 67 1.08 -1.29 4.35
C LEU A 67 1.75 -0.47 3.24
N LEU A 68 3.05 -0.65 3.06
CA LEU A 68 3.82 0.04 2.03
C LEU A 68 3.43 -0.43 0.62
N ASP A 69 3.32 -1.74 0.44
CA ASP A 69 2.91 -2.33 -0.84
C ASP A 69 1.51 -1.87 -1.24
N GLY A 70 0.58 -1.87 -0.29
CA GLY A 70 -0.79 -1.40 -0.53
C GLY A 70 -0.84 0.06 -0.95
N ALA A 71 -0.07 0.92 -0.31
CA ALA A 71 -0.01 2.35 -0.67
C ALA A 71 0.52 2.54 -2.09
N MET A 72 1.58 1.83 -2.45
CA MET A 72 2.15 1.89 -3.80
C MET A 72 1.18 1.36 -4.84
N THR A 73 0.49 0.26 -4.54
CA THR A 73 -0.54 -0.29 -5.40
C THR A 73 -1.64 0.75 -5.66
N HIS A 74 -2.08 1.46 -4.62
CA HIS A 74 -3.13 2.47 -4.77
C HIS A 74 -2.70 3.68 -5.58
N CYS A 75 -1.42 4.03 -5.59
CA CYS A 75 -0.93 5.06 -6.52
C CYS A 75 -1.27 4.74 -7.97
N LEU A 76 -1.22 3.46 -8.32
CA LEU A 76 -1.54 3.00 -9.67
C LEU A 76 -3.03 2.80 -9.86
N LEU A 77 -3.73 2.23 -8.86
CA LEU A 77 -5.19 2.04 -8.94
C LEU A 77 -5.92 3.37 -9.14
N PHE A 78 -5.51 4.43 -8.47
CA PHE A 78 -6.12 5.75 -8.64
C PHE A 78 -5.90 6.33 -10.04
N ARG A 79 -4.95 5.77 -10.79
CA ARG A 79 -4.70 6.11 -12.19
C ARG A 79 -5.30 5.08 -13.15
N ASP A 80 -6.15 4.19 -12.63
CA ASP A 80 -6.76 3.10 -13.40
C ASP A 80 -5.72 2.16 -14.00
N ILE A 81 -4.64 1.92 -13.26
CA ILE A 81 -3.57 1.01 -13.67
C ILE A 81 -3.59 -0.18 -12.72
N GLN A 82 -3.79 -1.37 -13.29
CA GLN A 82 -3.63 -2.62 -12.55
C GLN A 82 -2.24 -3.17 -12.85
N ALA A 83 -1.37 -3.13 -11.84
CA ALA A 83 -0.02 -3.64 -11.95
C ALA A 83 0.30 -4.47 -10.71
N LEU A 84 1.12 -5.48 -10.91
CA LEU A 84 1.50 -6.40 -9.85
C LEU A 84 2.87 -6.04 -9.30
N THR A 85 3.06 -6.25 -8.00
CA THR A 85 4.35 -6.06 -7.35
C THR A 85 5.36 -7.04 -7.93
N ALA A 86 6.41 -6.53 -8.57
CA ALA A 86 7.47 -7.36 -9.13
C ALA A 86 8.69 -7.39 -8.22
N GLN A 87 8.95 -6.29 -7.53
CA GLN A 87 10.08 -6.19 -6.61
C GLN A 87 9.75 -5.19 -5.52
N LEU A 88 10.04 -5.55 -4.28
CA LEU A 88 9.82 -4.70 -3.11
C LEU A 88 11.09 -4.69 -2.27
N ASP A 89 11.67 -3.51 -2.10
CA ASP A 89 12.87 -3.29 -1.28
C ASP A 89 12.44 -2.44 -0.08
N VAL A 90 12.48 -3.02 1.11
CA VAL A 90 12.01 -2.38 2.34
C VAL A 90 13.17 -2.20 3.31
N ARG A 91 13.29 -1.01 3.87
CA ARG A 91 14.29 -0.70 4.88
C ARG A 91 13.62 -0.27 6.17
N TYR A 92 13.97 -0.96 7.24
CA TYR A 92 13.44 -0.71 8.59
C TYR A 92 14.46 0.13 9.36
N HIS A 93 14.16 1.42 9.55
CA HIS A 93 15.08 2.36 10.19
C HIS A 93 14.88 2.41 11.70
N ALA A 94 13.64 2.23 12.16
CA ALA A 94 13.30 2.22 13.57
C ALA A 94 12.03 1.39 13.78
N PRO A 95 11.84 0.78 14.97
CA PRO A 95 10.65 0.00 15.24
C PRO A 95 9.40 0.86 15.32
N ILE A 96 8.27 0.28 14.96
CA ILE A 96 6.95 0.83 15.19
C ILE A 96 6.33 0.03 16.31
N GLU A 97 5.79 0.71 17.31
CA GLU A 97 5.36 0.10 18.56
C GLU A 97 3.86 -0.11 18.59
N LEU A 98 3.43 -0.98 19.53
CA LEU A 98 2.01 -1.16 19.84
C LEU A 98 1.38 0.20 20.17
N ASP A 99 0.15 0.40 19.68
CA ASP A 99 -0.64 1.62 19.81
C ASP A 99 -0.13 2.83 19.01
N ASP A 100 0.97 2.72 18.30
CA ASP A 100 1.39 3.79 17.39
C ASP A 100 0.33 4.03 16.31
N HIS A 101 0.15 5.31 15.96
CA HIS A 101 -0.62 5.72 14.79
C HIS A 101 0.35 5.98 13.65
N VAL A 102 0.26 5.13 12.63
CA VAL A 102 1.16 5.15 11.49
C VAL A 102 0.55 5.96 10.35
N THR A 103 1.30 6.91 9.81
CA THR A 103 0.96 7.57 8.56
C THR A 103 1.70 6.86 7.43
N ILE A 104 0.96 6.49 6.39
CA ILE A 104 1.50 5.80 5.22
C ILE A 104 1.46 6.77 4.06
N THR A 105 2.58 6.97 3.37
CA THR A 105 2.61 7.82 2.17
C THR A 105 3.28 7.09 1.04
N ALA A 106 2.86 7.38 -0.20
CA ALA A 106 3.45 6.78 -1.38
C ALA A 106 3.29 7.70 -2.59
N TYR A 107 4.21 7.61 -3.53
CA TYR A 107 4.06 8.25 -4.82
C TYR A 107 4.78 7.47 -5.92
N CYS A 108 4.35 7.70 -7.16
CA CYS A 108 4.95 7.08 -8.34
C CYS A 108 6.03 7.99 -8.89
N GLU A 109 7.26 7.50 -8.97
CA GLU A 109 8.39 8.25 -9.53
C GLU A 109 8.34 8.29 -11.06
N GLY A 110 7.70 7.29 -11.69
CA GLY A 110 7.58 7.25 -13.13
C GLY A 110 7.43 5.82 -13.65
N GLU A 111 7.37 5.73 -14.97
CA GLU A 111 7.29 4.46 -15.68
C GLU A 111 8.38 4.44 -16.72
N ARG A 112 9.02 3.30 -16.89
CA ARG A 112 10.04 3.11 -17.91
C ARG A 112 9.97 1.66 -18.40
N ARG A 113 9.73 1.51 -19.71
CA ARG A 113 9.67 0.20 -20.37
C ARG A 113 8.65 -0.76 -19.73
N GLY A 114 7.50 -0.22 -19.32
CA GLY A 114 6.44 -1.01 -18.70
C GLY A 114 6.64 -1.28 -17.22
N ILE A 115 7.69 -0.75 -16.62
CA ILE A 115 7.98 -0.89 -15.19
C ILE A 115 7.68 0.42 -14.49
N TYR A 116 6.75 0.38 -13.53
CA TYR A 116 6.40 1.53 -12.69
C TYR A 116 7.30 1.51 -11.45
N GLN A 117 7.90 2.65 -11.14
CA GLN A 117 8.75 2.79 -9.95
C GLN A 117 8.03 3.64 -8.93
N LEU A 118 7.87 3.08 -7.74
CA LEU A 118 7.13 3.70 -6.65
C LEU A 118 7.99 3.75 -5.40
N VAL A 119 7.70 4.74 -4.56
CA VAL A 119 8.31 4.88 -3.25
C VAL A 119 7.22 5.07 -2.21
N ALA A 120 7.49 4.61 -1.01
CA ALA A 120 6.56 4.73 0.10
C ALA A 120 7.31 4.82 1.42
N GLN A 121 6.64 5.33 2.44
CA GLN A 121 7.21 5.39 3.78
C GLN A 121 6.13 5.29 4.84
N LEU A 122 6.53 4.78 6.00
CA LEU A 122 5.73 4.77 7.21
C LEU A 122 6.32 5.76 8.19
N LEU A 123 5.47 6.63 8.75
CA LEU A 123 5.87 7.64 9.72
C LEU A 123 5.06 7.49 11.00
N VAL A 124 5.71 7.77 12.12
CA VAL A 124 5.05 7.89 13.43
C VAL A 124 5.49 9.23 14.02
N ASN A 125 4.53 10.10 14.36
CA ASN A 125 4.81 11.46 14.86
C ASN A 125 5.75 12.24 13.93
N ASN A 126 5.51 12.13 12.61
CA ASN A 126 6.32 12.76 11.55
C ASN A 126 7.76 12.25 11.45
N GLU A 127 8.08 11.15 12.13
CA GLU A 127 9.38 10.52 12.04
C GLU A 127 9.29 9.30 11.12
N VAL A 128 10.16 9.24 10.11
CA VAL A 128 10.22 8.10 9.18
C VAL A 128 10.76 6.88 9.91
N ARG A 129 9.97 5.82 9.93
CA ARG A 129 10.33 4.55 10.57
C ARG A 129 10.72 3.48 9.56
N VAL A 130 10.04 3.44 8.42
CA VAL A 130 10.25 2.44 7.38
C VAL A 130 10.14 3.12 6.02
N THR A 131 11.00 2.74 5.08
CA THR A 131 10.93 3.21 3.70
C THR A 131 10.90 2.04 2.75
N ALA A 132 10.34 2.25 1.56
CA ALA A 132 10.30 1.21 0.54
C ALA A 132 10.41 1.79 -0.86
N LYS A 133 11.01 0.98 -1.75
CA LYS A 133 11.00 1.18 -3.19
C LYS A 133 10.37 -0.04 -3.82
N GLY A 134 9.48 0.17 -4.77
CA GLY A 134 8.81 -0.92 -5.45
C GLY A 134 8.87 -0.80 -6.95
N LYS A 135 8.91 -1.94 -7.63
CA LYS A 135 8.75 -2.03 -9.07
C LYS A 135 7.49 -2.83 -9.35
N PHE A 136 6.62 -2.27 -10.17
CA PHE A 136 5.33 -2.85 -10.50
C PHE A 136 5.23 -3.05 -12.01
N ILE A 137 4.61 -4.15 -12.43
CA ILE A 137 4.49 -4.52 -13.83
C ILE A 137 3.04 -4.84 -14.12
N ARG A 138 2.52 -4.36 -15.25
CA ARG A 138 1.18 -4.78 -15.70
C ARG A 138 1.20 -6.27 -15.99
N PRO A 139 0.14 -7.01 -15.58
CA PRO A 139 0.06 -8.42 -15.95
C PRO A 139 -0.06 -8.55 -17.46
N LYS A 140 0.52 -9.61 -18.00
CA LYS A 140 0.38 -9.90 -19.42
C LYS A 140 -1.09 -10.22 -19.69
N GLU A 141 -1.60 -9.70 -20.79
CA GLU A 141 -2.93 -10.08 -21.25
C GLU A 141 -2.92 -11.53 -21.68
N ALA A 142 -3.96 -12.24 -21.24
CA ALA A 142 -4.13 -13.65 -21.61
C ALA A 142 -4.52 -13.80 -23.06
#